data_8af71afc733c1b3a384c147c5026f1a3
#
_entry.id   8af71afc733c1b3a384c147c5026f1a3
#
_cell.length_a   1.000
_cell.length_b   1.000
_cell.length_c   1.000
_cell.angle_alpha   90.00
_cell.angle_beta   90.00
_cell.angle_gamma   90.00
#
_symmetry.space_group_name_H-M   'P 1'
#
loop_
_entity.id
_entity.type
_entity.pdbx_description
1 polymer ?
#
loop_
_entity_poly.entity_id
_entity_poly.type
_entity_poly.pdbx_seq_one_letter_code
_entity_poly.pdbx_strand_id
1 'polypeptide(L)'
;MKNGNKNNGLFWEVDSGHAWLSVDMADLFRSGAHEDISGYSYVDAIKGVAYLEEDCDAGTYLKAIGWKGPINDFKENYVDGDSWVRNLPRFTA
;
A
#
# COMPACT_ATOMS: atom_id res chain seq x y z
N MET A 1 -1.86 -3.56 -22.50
CA MET A 1 -2.35 -3.28 -22.00
C MET A 1 -3.09 -2.88 -21.58
N LYS A 2 -3.28 -2.90 -21.33
CA LYS A 2 -3.97 -2.45 -20.95
C LYS A 2 -3.98 -1.75 -20.16
N ASN A 3 -3.77 -1.40 -20.25
CA ASN A 3 -3.85 -0.48 -19.57
C ASN A 3 -4.73 -0.34 -18.94
N GLY A 4 -4.81 -0.45 -19.06
CA GLY A 4 -6.07 -0.31 -18.55
C GLY A 4 -6.25 -0.40 -17.11
N ASN A 5 -5.26 -0.63 -16.40
CA ASN A 5 -5.32 -0.61 -14.94
C ASN A 5 -4.98 0.77 -14.45
N LYS A 6 -5.96 1.65 -14.41
CA LYS A 6 -5.73 3.03 -14.01
C LYS A 6 -5.39 3.18 -12.54
N ASN A 7 -5.54 2.12 -11.75
CA ASN A 7 -5.15 2.14 -10.35
C ASN A 7 -3.76 1.55 -10.13
N ASN A 8 -3.06 1.17 -11.21
CA ASN A 8 -1.72 0.61 -11.11
C ASN A 8 -1.64 -0.59 -10.18
N GLY A 9 -2.70 -1.38 -10.12
CA GLY A 9 -2.76 -2.51 -9.22
C GLY A 9 -2.95 -2.17 -7.76
N LEU A 10 -3.21 -0.90 -7.45
CA LEU A 10 -3.39 -0.48 -6.07
C LEU A 10 -4.73 -0.96 -5.52
N PHE A 11 -4.72 -1.44 -4.30
CA PHE A 11 -5.94 -1.78 -3.60
C PHE A 11 -5.68 -1.73 -2.09
N TRP A 12 -6.76 -1.68 -1.33
CA TRP A 12 -6.68 -1.63 0.13
C TRP A 12 -6.87 -3.00 0.73
N GLU A 13 -6.01 -3.37 1.69
CA GLU A 13 -6.29 -4.44 2.63
C GLU A 13 -6.86 -3.78 3.87
N VAL A 14 -8.06 -4.15 4.27
CA VAL A 14 -8.80 -3.47 5.32
C VAL A 14 -9.23 -4.45 6.38
N ASP A 15 -9.05 -4.10 7.64
CA ASP A 15 -9.63 -4.87 8.73
C ASP A 15 -10.45 -3.92 9.62
N SER A 16 -10.93 -4.43 10.76
CA SER A 16 -11.83 -3.64 11.59
C SER A 16 -11.15 -2.41 12.19
N GLY A 17 -9.82 -2.37 12.22
CA GLY A 17 -9.10 -1.28 12.86
C GLY A 17 -8.29 -0.39 11.93
N HIS A 18 -7.84 -0.93 10.81
CA HIS A 18 -6.89 -0.22 9.95
C HIS A 18 -7.05 -0.62 8.50
N ALA A 19 -6.36 0.13 7.64
CA ALA A 19 -6.25 -0.19 6.22
C ALA A 19 -4.81 0.02 5.76
N TRP A 20 -4.41 -0.76 4.77
CA TRP A 20 -3.07 -0.66 4.17
C TRP A 20 -3.20 -0.67 2.67
N LEU A 21 -2.50 0.23 2.01
CA LEU A 21 -2.47 0.27 0.55
C LEU A 21 -1.43 -0.74 0.04
N SER A 22 -1.87 -1.67 -0.78
CA SER A 22 -1.00 -2.67 -1.38
C SER A 22 -0.27 -2.04 -2.56
N VAL A 23 1.07 -2.03 -2.51
CA VAL A 23 1.91 -1.39 -3.50
C VAL A 23 3.03 -2.35 -3.89
N ASP A 24 3.26 -2.51 -5.19
CA ASP A 24 4.40 -3.27 -5.67
C ASP A 24 5.69 -2.62 -5.17
N MET A 25 6.59 -3.42 -4.57
CA MET A 25 7.86 -2.91 -4.04
C MET A 25 8.68 -2.20 -5.11
N ALA A 26 8.68 -2.74 -6.33
CA ALA A 26 9.42 -2.10 -7.42
C ALA A 26 8.91 -0.70 -7.70
N ASP A 27 7.59 -0.52 -7.67
CA ASP A 27 7.00 0.80 -7.88
C ASP A 27 7.30 1.74 -6.74
N LEU A 28 7.26 1.22 -5.51
CA LEU A 28 7.57 2.01 -4.33
C LEU A 28 9.01 2.56 -4.41
N PHE A 29 9.97 1.69 -4.73
CA PHE A 29 11.36 2.11 -4.81
C PHE A 29 11.59 3.06 -5.97
N ARG A 30 10.92 2.81 -7.10
CA ARG A 30 11.05 3.69 -8.28
C ARG A 30 10.56 5.10 -7.99
N SER A 31 9.54 5.21 -7.15
CA SER A 31 8.99 6.53 -6.78
C SER A 31 9.90 7.32 -5.84
N GLY A 32 10.82 6.65 -5.17
CA GLY A 32 11.64 7.27 -4.14
C GLY A 32 10.96 7.39 -2.78
N ALA A 33 9.67 7.08 -2.70
CA ALA A 33 8.92 7.25 -1.46
C ALA A 33 9.34 6.24 -0.38
N HIS A 34 10.01 5.17 -0.76
CA HIS A 34 10.42 4.13 0.20
C HIS A 34 11.26 4.70 1.34
N GLU A 35 11.98 5.79 1.11
CA GLU A 35 12.83 6.40 2.14
C GLU A 35 12.02 7.07 3.25
N ASP A 36 10.76 7.36 2.98
CA ASP A 36 9.91 8.08 3.91
C ASP A 36 8.82 7.19 4.51
N ILE A 37 8.86 5.89 4.26
CA ILE A 37 7.85 4.96 4.79
C ILE A 37 8.22 4.57 6.22
N SER A 38 7.23 4.59 7.09
CA SER A 38 7.42 4.32 8.51
C SER A 38 7.36 2.84 8.83
N GLY A 39 7.71 2.51 10.07
CA GLY A 39 7.57 1.15 10.58
C GLY A 39 6.14 0.74 10.90
N TYR A 40 5.16 1.62 10.66
CA TYR A 40 3.76 1.24 10.77
C TYR A 40 3.27 0.46 9.55
N SER A 41 4.03 0.47 8.47
CA SER A 41 3.73 -0.30 7.27
C SER A 41 4.40 -1.66 7.34
N TYR A 42 3.99 -2.56 6.45
CA TYR A 42 4.47 -3.94 6.44
C TYR A 42 4.98 -4.30 5.06
N VAL A 43 5.73 -5.39 4.99
CA VAL A 43 6.27 -5.84 3.71
C VAL A 43 6.19 -7.35 3.61
N ASP A 44 5.81 -7.82 2.42
CA ASP A 44 5.88 -9.23 2.05
C ASP A 44 6.98 -9.36 1.01
N ALA A 45 8.17 -9.71 1.46
CA ALA A 45 9.33 -9.76 0.59
C ALA A 45 9.22 -10.88 -0.45
N ILE A 46 8.50 -11.94 -0.13
CA ILE A 46 8.34 -13.06 -1.05
C ILE A 46 7.49 -12.64 -2.24
N LYS A 47 6.40 -11.92 -1.98
CA LYS A 47 5.54 -11.42 -3.04
C LYS A 47 6.05 -10.14 -3.67
N GLY A 48 6.97 -9.44 -3.01
CA GLY A 48 7.45 -8.16 -3.49
C GLY A 48 6.43 -7.05 -3.34
N VAL A 49 5.68 -7.04 -2.25
CA VAL A 49 4.58 -6.11 -2.03
C VAL A 49 4.77 -5.42 -0.68
N ALA A 50 4.56 -4.12 -0.65
CA ALA A 50 4.49 -3.34 0.58
C ALA A 50 3.04 -3.01 0.88
N TYR A 51 2.70 -2.97 2.15
CA TYR A 51 1.36 -2.63 2.63
C TYR A 51 1.50 -1.35 3.46
N LEU A 52 1.11 -0.22 2.84
CA LEU A 52 1.38 1.10 3.38
C LEU A 52 0.22 1.57 4.23
N GLU A 53 0.53 1.98 5.44
CA GLU A 53 -0.46 2.35 6.44
C GLU A 53 -1.26 3.58 5.99
N GLU A 54 -2.58 3.55 6.19
CA GLU A 54 -3.50 4.51 5.55
C GLU A 54 -3.34 5.94 6.05
N ASP A 55 -2.99 6.12 7.32
CA ASP A 55 -3.00 7.47 7.91
C ASP A 55 -1.81 8.31 7.47
N CYS A 56 -0.73 7.67 7.04
CA CYS A 56 0.51 8.39 6.76
C CYS A 56 1.18 7.88 5.49
N ASP A 57 1.58 6.61 5.48
CA ASP A 57 2.49 6.09 4.46
C ASP A 57 1.84 5.97 3.09
N ALA A 58 0.56 5.59 3.03
CA ALA A 58 -0.15 5.52 1.76
C ALA A 58 -0.18 6.88 1.09
N GLY A 59 -0.46 7.93 1.87
CA GLY A 59 -0.46 9.29 1.34
C GLY A 59 0.91 9.71 0.83
N THR A 60 1.97 9.32 1.53
CA THR A 60 3.33 9.62 1.12
C THR A 60 3.61 9.05 -0.28
N TYR A 61 3.24 7.79 -0.49
CA TYR A 61 3.46 7.15 -1.79
C TYR A 61 2.60 7.79 -2.88
N LEU A 62 1.31 7.99 -2.59
CA LEU A 62 0.39 8.55 -3.60
C LEU A 62 0.82 9.94 -4.02
N LYS A 63 1.30 10.75 -3.08
CA LYS A 63 1.83 12.06 -3.41
C LYS A 63 3.07 11.94 -4.29
N ALA A 64 3.96 10.99 -3.98
CA ALA A 64 5.20 10.83 -4.74
C ALA A 64 4.94 10.47 -6.20
N ILE A 65 3.89 9.70 -6.48
CA ILE A 65 3.57 9.32 -7.86
C ILE A 65 2.64 10.31 -8.53
N GLY A 66 2.24 11.37 -7.83
CA GLY A 66 1.36 12.38 -8.40
C GLY A 66 -0.08 11.92 -8.56
N TRP A 67 -0.53 11.01 -7.71
CA TRP A 67 -1.90 10.53 -7.79
C TRP A 67 -2.87 11.66 -7.51
N LYS A 68 -3.85 11.83 -8.40
CA LYS A 68 -4.82 12.92 -8.28
C LYS A 68 -6.26 12.45 -8.20
N GLY A 69 -6.46 11.15 -8.36
CA GLY A 69 -7.79 10.59 -8.31
C GLY A 69 -8.25 10.35 -6.88
N PRO A 70 -9.51 9.99 -6.72
CA PRO A 70 -10.03 9.65 -5.40
C PRO A 70 -9.49 8.30 -4.94
N ILE A 71 -9.03 8.24 -3.70
CA ILE A 71 -8.50 7.00 -3.14
C ILE A 71 -9.61 6.01 -2.80
N ASN A 72 -10.85 6.49 -2.71
CA ASN A 72 -11.99 5.62 -2.44
C ASN A 72 -12.34 4.73 -3.63
N ASP A 73 -11.76 5.00 -4.79
CA ASP A 73 -12.00 4.18 -5.97
C ASP A 73 -11.16 2.91 -6.00
N PHE A 74 -10.17 2.79 -5.12
CA PHE A 74 -9.40 1.55 -5.05
C PHE A 74 -10.26 0.44 -4.46
N LYS A 75 -10.08 -0.76 -4.99
CA LYS A 75 -10.76 -1.93 -4.43
C LYS A 75 -10.30 -2.18 -3.01
N GLU A 76 -11.16 -2.81 -2.24
CA GLU A 76 -10.87 -3.17 -0.85
C GLU A 76 -11.05 -4.66 -0.63
N ASN A 77 -10.10 -5.25 0.07
CA ASN A 77 -10.25 -6.60 0.61
C ASN A 77 -10.48 -6.45 2.10
N TYR A 78 -11.73 -6.57 2.51
CA TYR A 78 -12.08 -6.41 3.92
C TYR A 78 -12.11 -7.76 4.62
N VAL A 79 -11.52 -7.82 5.81
CA VAL A 79 -11.67 -8.95 6.71
C VAL A 79 -12.17 -8.46 8.06
N ASP A 80 -13.04 -9.25 8.67
CA ASP A 80 -13.53 -8.95 10.01
C ASP A 80 -12.47 -9.45 11.00
N GLY A 81 -12.16 -8.60 11.98
CA GLY A 81 -11.09 -8.93 12.92
C GLY A 81 -9.75 -8.42 12.42
N ASP A 82 -8.68 -9.15 12.67
CA ASP A 82 -7.33 -8.73 12.30
C ASP A 82 -6.95 -9.26 10.92
N SER A 83 -6.44 -8.37 10.08
CA SER A 83 -5.93 -8.75 8.77
C SER A 83 -4.62 -9.54 8.90
N TRP A 84 -4.41 -10.46 7.95
CA TRP A 84 -3.17 -11.21 7.86
C TRP A 84 -1.95 -10.30 7.68
N VAL A 85 -2.16 -9.09 7.17
CA VAL A 85 -1.09 -8.11 6.98
C VAL A 85 -0.35 -7.85 8.29
N ARG A 86 -1.05 -7.89 9.42
CA ARG A 86 -0.45 -7.62 10.72
C ARG A 86 0.60 -8.65 11.13
N ASN A 87 0.63 -9.80 10.45
CA ASN A 87 1.61 -10.85 10.73
C ASN A 87 2.89 -10.73 9.90
N LEU A 88 2.92 -9.78 8.99
CA LEU A 88 4.11 -9.57 8.15
C LEU A 88 5.16 -8.78 8.91
N PRO A 89 6.42 -8.87 8.46
CA PRO A 89 7.45 -7.98 9.00
C PRO A 89 7.12 -6.52 8.74
N ARG A 90 7.53 -5.67 9.66
CA ARG A 90 7.36 -4.24 9.47
C ARG A 90 8.30 -3.75 8.39
N PHE A 91 7.88 -2.70 7.71
CA PHE A 91 8.68 -2.11 6.65
C PHE A 91 9.92 -1.44 7.26
N THR A 92 11.07 -1.74 6.67
CA THR A 92 12.33 -1.05 6.98
C THR A 92 13.02 -0.74 5.67
N ALA A 93 13.43 0.50 5.52
CA ALA A 93 14.07 0.94 4.28
C ALA A 93 15.51 0.46 4.19
#